data_8205de2e8937b84dcb27f66d21654c84
#
_entry.id   8205de2e8937b84dcb27f66d21654c84
#
_cell.length_a   1.000
_cell.length_b   1.000
_cell.length_c   1.000
_cell.angle_alpha   90.00
_cell.angle_beta   90.00
_cell.angle_gamma   90.00
#
_symmetry.space_group_name_H-M   'P 1'
#
loop_
_entity.id
_entity.type
_entity.pdbx_description
1 polymer ?
#
loop_
_entity_poly.entity_id
_entity_poly.type
_entity_poly.pdbx_seq_one_letter_code
_entity_poly.pdbx_strand_id
1 'polypeptide(L)'
;MKKIFFVGNLGKGSTFIDNDYNQLKKYFDVRYTQMKLYFHLNILETLKNVIWCDEIYGWFASWRMIIPTIFAKIFHKKIVVVAGGYDVVNEPSIKYGAFTKLPDKEISKFVFKHADIVLPVSRHMQKELLEKVSVKETKIVYNGVDANKWYPQGVKDDNFVLTVAEIKWGNLKRKGIENFVIAAKYLPDVTFAVIGAHSDNSIDYLKSIATDNVKFLGRIPNEKLLQWYQKTKVYAQLSFHEGFGVAVAEAMLCECIPVLSTKGALPEVGGKNAYYVPFGDPKFAATVIERALKSNNGGIFRARVMLNFQLKKRISELRRIL
;
A
#
# COMPACT_ATOMS: atom_id res chain seq x y z
N MET A 1 -1.85 -24.59 19.38
CA MET A 1 -1.54 -23.50 18.43
C MET A 1 -2.34 -22.28 18.86
N LYS A 2 -1.74 -21.09 18.93
CA LYS A 2 -2.45 -19.87 19.34
C LYS A 2 -3.55 -19.55 18.33
N LYS A 3 -4.70 -19.07 18.81
CA LYS A 3 -5.91 -18.84 18.02
C LYS A 3 -6.07 -17.37 17.70
N ILE A 4 -6.17 -17.02 16.42
CA ILE A 4 -6.27 -15.64 15.94
C ILE A 4 -7.58 -15.44 15.20
N PHE A 5 -8.36 -14.43 15.62
CA PHE A 5 -9.45 -13.92 14.80
C PHE A 5 -8.94 -12.82 13.89
N PHE A 6 -8.87 -13.13 12.60
CA PHE A 6 -8.40 -12.19 11.56
C PHE A 6 -9.57 -11.32 11.07
N VAL A 7 -9.42 -10.01 11.12
CA VAL A 7 -10.39 -9.02 10.63
C VAL A 7 -9.76 -8.19 9.52
N GLY A 8 -10.28 -8.32 8.30
CA GLY A 8 -9.75 -7.64 7.13
C GLY A 8 -10.65 -7.77 5.92
N ASN A 9 -10.20 -7.32 4.77
CA ASN A 9 -10.96 -7.38 3.51
C ASN A 9 -10.21 -8.26 2.50
N LEU A 10 -10.33 -9.57 2.66
CA LEU A 10 -9.65 -10.56 1.81
C LEU A 10 -10.21 -10.58 0.38
N GLY A 11 -9.33 -10.88 -0.59
CA GLY A 11 -9.71 -11.12 -1.99
C GLY A 11 -10.12 -9.89 -2.79
N LYS A 12 -10.02 -8.67 -2.23
CA LYS A 12 -10.43 -7.43 -2.91
C LYS A 12 -9.27 -6.60 -3.47
N GLY A 13 -8.19 -7.28 -3.89
CA GLY A 13 -7.05 -6.63 -4.56
C GLY A 13 -5.97 -6.07 -3.62
N SER A 14 -6.14 -6.22 -2.30
CA SER A 14 -5.13 -5.82 -1.31
C SER A 14 -4.19 -6.98 -1.02
N THR A 15 -3.21 -7.20 -1.91
CA THR A 15 -2.26 -8.32 -1.82
C THR A 15 -1.57 -8.44 -0.46
N PHE A 16 -1.34 -7.32 0.23
CA PHE A 16 -0.70 -7.29 1.55
C PHE A 16 -1.58 -7.86 2.68
N ILE A 17 -2.92 -7.70 2.60
CA ILE A 17 -3.84 -8.31 3.57
C ILE A 17 -3.90 -9.82 3.35
N ASP A 18 -4.04 -10.24 2.08
CA ASP A 18 -4.06 -11.66 1.69
C ASP A 18 -2.75 -12.35 2.05
N ASN A 19 -1.61 -11.66 1.89
CA ASN A 19 -0.30 -12.16 2.29
C ASN A 19 -0.23 -12.43 3.80
N ASP A 20 -0.65 -11.48 4.64
CA ASP A 20 -0.67 -11.67 6.09
C ASP A 20 -1.56 -12.86 6.47
N TYR A 21 -2.79 -12.91 5.96
CA TYR A 21 -3.72 -14.00 6.26
C TYR A 21 -3.15 -15.36 5.89
N ASN A 22 -2.66 -15.52 4.65
CA ASN A 22 -2.13 -16.78 4.14
C ASN A 22 -0.86 -17.23 4.88
N GLN A 23 -0.02 -16.28 5.29
CA GLN A 23 1.20 -16.62 6.02
C GLN A 23 0.92 -16.92 7.50
N LEU A 24 0.04 -16.18 8.16
CA LEU A 24 -0.30 -16.41 9.57
C LEU A 24 -0.94 -17.79 9.76
N LYS A 25 -1.76 -18.25 8.83
CA LYS A 25 -2.33 -19.61 8.84
C LYS A 25 -1.31 -20.74 8.90
N LYS A 26 -0.06 -20.49 8.54
CA LYS A 26 1.01 -21.51 8.61
C LYS A 26 1.53 -21.71 10.06
N TYR A 27 1.27 -20.74 10.94
CA TYR A 27 1.85 -20.70 12.29
C TYR A 27 0.81 -20.61 13.40
N PHE A 28 -0.42 -20.23 13.05
CA PHE A 28 -1.52 -19.99 14.00
C PHE A 28 -2.80 -20.69 13.52
N ASP A 29 -3.71 -20.98 14.43
CA ASP A 29 -5.08 -21.35 14.08
C ASP A 29 -5.85 -20.02 13.81
N VAL A 30 -6.17 -19.77 12.54
CA VAL A 30 -6.72 -18.49 12.10
C VAL A 30 -8.12 -18.66 11.58
N ARG A 31 -9.09 -17.99 12.23
CA ARG A 31 -10.45 -17.81 11.69
C ARG A 31 -10.62 -16.43 11.07
N TYR A 32 -11.42 -16.37 10.04
CA TYR A 32 -11.79 -15.17 9.33
C TYR A 32 -13.30 -15.14 9.09
N THR A 33 -13.91 -13.97 9.29
CA THR A 33 -15.31 -13.75 8.92
C THR A 33 -15.38 -12.68 7.84
N GLN A 34 -16.00 -13.02 6.71
CA GLN A 34 -16.25 -12.04 5.66
C GLN A 34 -17.36 -11.07 6.08
N MET A 35 -17.01 -9.89 6.49
CA MET A 35 -17.97 -8.83 6.83
C MET A 35 -18.46 -8.16 5.54
N LYS A 36 -19.66 -8.56 5.09
CA LYS A 36 -20.38 -7.89 4.00
C LYS A 36 -20.96 -6.59 4.54
N LEU A 37 -21.03 -5.56 3.73
CA LEU A 37 -21.50 -4.16 3.95
C LEU A 37 -22.21 -3.84 5.29
N TYR A 38 -22.18 -2.57 5.67
CA TYR A 38 -22.60 -1.90 6.93
C TYR A 38 -23.79 -2.50 7.72
N PHE A 39 -24.71 -3.21 7.09
CA PHE A 39 -25.95 -3.71 7.73
C PHE A 39 -25.99 -5.24 7.96
N HIS A 40 -24.99 -5.99 7.51
CA HIS A 40 -24.93 -7.43 7.77
C HIS A 40 -23.65 -7.79 8.54
N LEU A 41 -23.46 -7.09 9.67
CA LEU A 41 -22.53 -7.57 10.69
C LEU A 41 -23.08 -8.90 11.19
N ASN A 42 -22.39 -10.00 10.89
CA ASN A 42 -22.70 -11.28 11.51
C ASN A 42 -22.25 -11.24 12.98
N ILE A 43 -23.05 -10.55 13.82
CA ILE A 43 -22.73 -10.27 15.22
C ILE A 43 -22.50 -11.57 15.98
N LEU A 44 -23.35 -12.57 15.74
CA LEU A 44 -23.24 -13.89 16.39
C LEU A 44 -21.96 -14.63 15.98
N GLU A 45 -21.60 -14.60 14.70
CA GLU A 45 -20.37 -15.21 14.23
C GLU A 45 -19.13 -14.46 14.76
N THR A 46 -19.18 -13.14 14.76
CA THR A 46 -18.12 -12.29 15.37
C THR A 46 -17.95 -12.62 16.85
N LEU A 47 -19.06 -12.71 17.61
CA LEU A 47 -19.05 -13.08 19.02
C LEU A 47 -18.42 -14.47 19.22
N LYS A 48 -18.86 -15.48 18.45
CA LYS A 48 -18.29 -16.83 18.51
C LYS A 48 -16.78 -16.82 18.24
N ASN A 49 -16.31 -16.04 17.26
CA ASN A 49 -14.88 -15.95 16.93
C ASN A 49 -14.08 -15.20 17.99
N VAL A 50 -14.65 -14.15 18.62
CA VAL A 50 -13.98 -13.44 19.71
C VAL A 50 -13.89 -14.32 20.98
N ILE A 51 -14.92 -15.07 21.32
CA ILE A 51 -14.87 -16.01 22.45
C ILE A 51 -13.80 -17.10 22.18
N TRP A 52 -13.74 -17.61 20.95
CA TRP A 52 -12.84 -18.69 20.56
C TRP A 52 -11.38 -18.26 20.50
N CYS A 53 -11.06 -17.03 20.07
CA CYS A 53 -9.68 -16.60 19.84
C CYS A 53 -8.95 -16.25 21.13
N ASP A 54 -7.61 -16.27 21.06
CA ASP A 54 -6.73 -15.72 22.09
C ASP A 54 -6.52 -14.22 21.85
N GLU A 55 -6.42 -13.82 20.56
CA GLU A 55 -6.28 -12.43 20.18
C GLU A 55 -6.91 -12.12 18.82
N ILE A 56 -7.18 -10.82 18.58
CA ILE A 56 -7.70 -10.28 17.33
C ILE A 56 -6.57 -9.60 16.59
N TYR A 57 -6.41 -9.94 15.30
CA TYR A 57 -5.51 -9.25 14.37
C TYR A 57 -6.33 -8.57 13.28
N GLY A 58 -6.35 -7.25 13.29
CA GLY A 58 -7.18 -6.43 12.39
C GLY A 58 -6.37 -5.60 11.41
N TRP A 59 -6.79 -5.55 10.14
CA TRP A 59 -6.31 -4.61 9.15
C TRP A 59 -7.24 -3.42 9.04
N PHE A 60 -6.69 -2.23 9.27
CA PHE A 60 -7.33 -0.92 9.31
C PHE A 60 -8.29 -0.73 10.51
N ALA A 61 -8.14 0.38 11.18
CA ALA A 61 -9.07 0.85 12.19
C ALA A 61 -10.35 1.39 11.53
N SER A 62 -11.24 0.49 11.16
CA SER A 62 -12.45 0.78 10.40
C SER A 62 -13.71 0.24 11.09
N TRP A 63 -14.88 0.52 10.53
CA TRP A 63 -16.16 0.03 11.02
C TRP A 63 -16.19 -1.50 11.23
N ARG A 64 -15.37 -2.28 10.46
CA ARG A 64 -15.24 -3.74 10.64
C ARG A 64 -14.66 -4.12 11.99
N MET A 65 -13.86 -3.23 12.58
CA MET A 65 -13.23 -3.46 13.87
C MET A 65 -14.10 -3.03 15.07
N ILE A 66 -15.20 -2.31 14.89
CA ILE A 66 -16.01 -1.82 16.02
C ILE A 66 -16.51 -2.98 16.88
N ILE A 67 -17.29 -3.90 16.31
CA ILE A 67 -17.88 -5.03 17.06
C ILE A 67 -16.81 -5.98 17.61
N PRO A 68 -15.82 -6.42 16.82
CA PRO A 68 -14.68 -7.16 17.37
C PRO A 68 -14.00 -6.46 18.55
N THR A 69 -13.79 -5.15 18.47
CA THR A 69 -13.16 -4.37 19.56
C THR A 69 -14.04 -4.33 20.82
N ILE A 70 -15.35 -4.10 20.68
CA ILE A 70 -16.28 -4.09 21.83
C ILE A 70 -16.27 -5.45 22.51
N PHE A 71 -16.45 -6.55 21.77
CA PHE A 71 -16.45 -7.89 22.35
C PHE A 71 -15.08 -8.26 22.93
N ALA A 72 -13.98 -7.87 22.28
CA ALA A 72 -12.65 -8.11 22.83
C ALA A 72 -12.47 -7.48 24.23
N LYS A 73 -13.00 -6.26 24.44
CA LYS A 73 -12.94 -5.62 25.75
C LYS A 73 -13.79 -6.35 26.79
N ILE A 74 -14.98 -6.84 26.41
CA ILE A 74 -15.86 -7.62 27.32
C ILE A 74 -15.19 -8.95 27.72
N PHE A 75 -14.56 -9.63 26.75
CA PHE A 75 -13.94 -10.95 26.98
C PHE A 75 -12.42 -10.89 27.24
N HIS A 76 -11.88 -9.70 27.51
CA HIS A 76 -10.46 -9.48 27.84
C HIS A 76 -9.49 -10.08 26.80
N LYS A 77 -9.85 -9.98 25.51
CA LYS A 77 -8.99 -10.45 24.40
C LYS A 77 -8.03 -9.36 23.96
N LYS A 78 -6.79 -9.75 23.64
CA LYS A 78 -5.79 -8.84 23.07
C LYS A 78 -6.17 -8.38 21.66
N ILE A 79 -5.98 -7.10 21.37
CA ILE A 79 -6.30 -6.48 20.09
C ILE A 79 -5.01 -5.92 19.45
N VAL A 80 -4.68 -6.43 18.28
CA VAL A 80 -3.57 -5.94 17.46
C VAL A 80 -4.14 -5.38 16.16
N VAL A 81 -3.84 -4.11 15.84
CA VAL A 81 -4.40 -3.42 14.68
C VAL A 81 -3.30 -2.88 13.78
N VAL A 82 -3.35 -3.21 12.49
CA VAL A 82 -2.45 -2.64 11.49
C VAL A 82 -2.99 -1.28 11.01
N ALA A 83 -2.20 -0.22 11.19
CA ALA A 83 -2.46 1.11 10.66
C ALA A 83 -1.89 1.19 9.23
N GLY A 84 -2.78 0.99 8.23
CA GLY A 84 -2.37 0.75 6.84
C GLY A 84 -2.33 2.00 5.96
N GLY A 85 -2.90 3.13 6.39
CA GLY A 85 -2.91 4.39 5.64
C GLY A 85 -4.24 5.13 5.74
N TYR A 86 -5.26 4.73 4.98
CA TYR A 86 -6.56 5.44 4.95
C TYR A 86 -7.12 5.74 6.35
N ASP A 87 -6.99 4.80 7.26
CA ASP A 87 -7.49 4.83 8.64
C ASP A 87 -6.77 5.83 9.56
N VAL A 88 -5.64 6.37 9.11
CA VAL A 88 -4.81 7.35 9.86
C VAL A 88 -4.82 8.72 9.17
N VAL A 89 -4.99 8.74 7.84
CA VAL A 89 -4.74 9.93 7.00
C VAL A 89 -5.80 11.02 7.19
N ASN A 90 -5.33 12.27 7.17
CA ASN A 90 -6.14 13.48 7.14
C ASN A 90 -5.64 14.42 6.03
N GLU A 91 -6.08 14.17 4.78
CA GLU A 91 -5.71 14.99 3.63
C GLU A 91 -6.95 15.60 2.96
N PRO A 92 -7.50 16.72 3.52
CA PRO A 92 -8.70 17.37 3.00
C PRO A 92 -8.55 17.87 1.55
N SER A 93 -7.33 18.30 1.16
CA SER A 93 -7.04 18.83 -0.18
C SER A 93 -7.28 17.84 -1.33
N ILE A 94 -7.27 16.55 -1.01
CA ILE A 94 -7.56 15.44 -1.94
C ILE A 94 -8.72 14.57 -1.45
N LYS A 95 -9.46 15.00 -0.43
CA LYS A 95 -10.59 14.30 0.21
C LYS A 95 -10.24 12.85 0.58
N TYR A 96 -9.01 12.61 1.11
CA TYR A 96 -8.50 11.28 1.41
C TYR A 96 -8.17 11.09 2.88
N GLY A 97 -8.59 9.93 3.42
CA GLY A 97 -8.34 9.49 4.77
C GLY A 97 -9.56 9.53 5.68
N ALA A 98 -9.59 8.62 6.66
CA ALA A 98 -10.68 8.50 7.62
C ALA A 98 -10.87 9.77 8.47
N PHE A 99 -9.78 10.50 8.72
CA PHE A 99 -9.81 11.71 9.54
C PHE A 99 -10.35 12.95 8.81
N THR A 100 -10.67 12.84 7.51
CA THR A 100 -11.28 13.94 6.75
C THR A 100 -12.79 14.04 6.94
N LYS A 101 -13.45 13.01 7.49
CA LYS A 101 -14.91 12.94 7.57
C LYS A 101 -15.42 12.15 8.77
N LEU A 102 -16.62 12.49 9.22
CA LEU A 102 -17.39 11.70 10.18
C LEU A 102 -18.29 10.69 9.42
N PRO A 103 -18.57 9.49 9.99
CA PRO A 103 -18.12 8.99 11.30
C PRO A 103 -16.74 8.29 11.27
N ASP A 104 -16.11 8.14 10.09
CA ASP A 104 -14.86 7.35 9.91
C ASP A 104 -13.76 7.77 10.91
N LYS A 105 -13.63 9.08 11.14
CA LYS A 105 -12.66 9.64 12.11
C LYS A 105 -12.86 9.10 13.52
N GLU A 106 -14.10 9.12 14.03
CA GLU A 106 -14.38 8.69 15.40
C GLU A 106 -14.29 7.16 15.54
N ILE A 107 -14.64 6.43 14.49
CA ILE A 107 -14.46 4.98 14.40
C ILE A 107 -12.96 4.63 14.50
N SER A 108 -12.11 5.27 13.67
CA SER A 108 -10.68 5.02 13.68
C SER A 108 -10.06 5.34 15.04
N LYS A 109 -10.42 6.49 15.63
CA LYS A 109 -9.97 6.85 16.98
C LYS A 109 -10.39 5.82 18.03
N PHE A 110 -11.68 5.39 18.00
CA PHE A 110 -12.18 4.38 18.93
C PHE A 110 -11.37 3.10 18.85
N VAL A 111 -11.17 2.55 17.65
CA VAL A 111 -10.44 1.29 17.45
C VAL A 111 -8.99 1.43 17.90
N PHE A 112 -8.28 2.46 17.48
CA PHE A 112 -6.87 2.67 17.86
C PHE A 112 -6.69 2.88 19.37
N LYS A 113 -7.58 3.66 20.01
CA LYS A 113 -7.52 3.89 21.46
C LYS A 113 -7.71 2.61 22.28
N HIS A 114 -8.50 1.66 21.77
CA HIS A 114 -8.79 0.41 22.46
C HIS A 114 -7.89 -0.76 22.04
N ALA A 115 -7.08 -0.59 20.98
CA ALA A 115 -6.06 -1.58 20.60
C ALA A 115 -4.98 -1.69 21.68
N ASP A 116 -4.49 -2.91 21.91
CA ASP A 116 -3.40 -3.15 22.83
C ASP A 116 -2.05 -2.84 22.15
N ILE A 117 -1.94 -3.18 20.83
CA ILE A 117 -0.79 -2.82 20.01
C ILE A 117 -1.29 -2.32 18.65
N VAL A 118 -0.76 -1.19 18.19
CA VAL A 118 -0.97 -0.69 16.82
C VAL A 118 0.30 -0.88 16.01
N LEU A 119 0.15 -1.41 14.78
CA LEU A 119 1.24 -1.73 13.87
C LEU A 119 1.20 -0.81 12.63
N PRO A 120 1.79 0.38 12.68
CA PRO A 120 1.94 1.22 11.50
C PRO A 120 2.83 0.55 10.46
N VAL A 121 2.45 0.66 9.17
CA VAL A 121 3.19 0.05 8.06
C VAL A 121 4.42 0.84 7.61
N SER A 122 4.69 1.98 8.24
CA SER A 122 5.88 2.82 8.04
C SER A 122 6.09 3.79 9.21
N ARG A 123 7.27 4.41 9.30
CA ARG A 123 7.54 5.50 10.26
C ARG A 123 6.65 6.72 9.99
N HIS A 124 6.42 7.00 8.70
CA HIS A 124 5.50 8.07 8.32
C HIS A 124 4.10 7.84 8.89
N MET A 125 3.55 6.63 8.74
CA MET A 125 2.24 6.28 9.31
C MET A 125 2.24 6.29 10.84
N GLN A 126 3.34 5.89 11.49
CA GLN A 126 3.46 5.99 12.94
C GLN A 126 3.39 7.44 13.41
N LYS A 127 4.13 8.34 12.76
CA LYS A 127 4.12 9.77 13.07
C LYS A 127 2.71 10.34 12.92
N GLU A 128 2.06 10.12 11.78
CA GLU A 128 0.69 10.59 11.54
C GLU A 128 -0.33 10.05 12.55
N LEU A 129 -0.19 8.78 12.97
CA LEU A 129 -1.04 8.17 13.99
C LEU A 129 -0.90 8.89 15.34
N LEU A 130 0.35 9.05 15.80
CA LEU A 130 0.65 9.61 17.13
C LEU A 130 0.29 11.09 17.25
N GLU A 131 0.27 11.83 16.14
CA GLU A 131 -0.22 13.22 16.09
C GLU A 131 -1.75 13.31 16.32
N LYS A 132 -2.50 12.23 16.11
CA LYS A 132 -3.98 12.23 16.07
C LYS A 132 -4.63 11.41 17.17
N VAL A 133 -3.96 10.37 17.63
CA VAL A 133 -4.53 9.39 18.58
C VAL A 133 -3.49 8.97 19.60
N SER A 134 -3.83 9.02 20.90
CA SER A 134 -3.07 8.36 21.94
C SER A 134 -3.36 6.85 21.89
N VAL A 135 -2.33 6.04 21.69
CA VAL A 135 -2.39 4.57 21.65
C VAL A 135 -1.61 3.97 22.79
N LYS A 136 -1.91 2.75 23.22
CA LYS A 136 -1.21 2.10 24.34
C LYS A 136 0.23 1.73 23.98
N GLU A 137 0.39 1.07 22.83
CA GLU A 137 1.69 0.65 22.31
C GLU A 137 1.66 0.75 20.79
N THR A 138 2.79 1.15 20.20
CA THR A 138 2.96 1.14 18.73
C THR A 138 4.30 0.55 18.35
N LYS A 139 4.28 -0.32 17.32
CA LYS A 139 5.48 -0.96 16.78
C LYS A 139 5.42 -0.96 15.27
N ILE A 140 6.42 -0.39 14.61
CA ILE A 140 6.47 -0.37 13.15
C ILE A 140 6.67 -1.80 12.63
N VAL A 141 5.76 -2.24 11.77
CA VAL A 141 5.88 -3.49 11.02
C VAL A 141 5.63 -3.19 9.55
N TYR A 142 6.71 -3.05 8.79
CA TYR A 142 6.64 -2.70 7.37
C TYR A 142 5.83 -3.71 6.56
N ASN A 143 5.19 -3.24 5.49
CA ASN A 143 4.62 -4.16 4.52
C ASN A 143 5.71 -5.02 3.90
N GLY A 144 5.40 -6.30 3.72
CA GLY A 144 6.30 -7.27 3.13
C GLY A 144 5.97 -7.55 1.66
N VAL A 145 7.00 -7.68 0.83
CA VAL A 145 6.89 -8.12 -0.56
C VAL A 145 7.64 -9.44 -0.77
N ASP A 146 7.08 -10.30 -1.63
CA ASP A 146 7.62 -11.64 -1.86
C ASP A 146 8.68 -11.62 -2.98
N ALA A 147 9.93 -11.81 -2.60
CA ALA A 147 11.05 -11.85 -3.53
C ALA A 147 11.09 -13.11 -4.44
N ASN A 148 10.32 -14.15 -4.12
CA ASN A 148 10.15 -15.31 -5.00
C ASN A 148 9.13 -15.04 -6.10
N LYS A 149 8.19 -14.11 -5.85
CA LYS A 149 7.19 -13.68 -6.82
C LYS A 149 7.71 -12.56 -7.72
N TRP A 150 8.45 -11.61 -7.15
CA TRP A 150 8.96 -10.44 -7.85
C TRP A 150 10.47 -10.53 -7.97
N TYR A 151 10.97 -10.76 -9.19
CA TYR A 151 12.39 -10.97 -9.47
C TYR A 151 12.76 -10.41 -10.85
N PRO A 152 14.03 -9.99 -11.06
CA PRO A 152 14.49 -9.51 -12.34
C PRO A 152 14.68 -10.67 -13.31
N GLN A 153 14.36 -10.43 -14.57
CA GLN A 153 14.63 -11.37 -15.68
C GLN A 153 14.74 -10.59 -17.00
N GLY A 154 15.67 -11.01 -17.86
CA GLY A 154 15.87 -10.40 -19.17
C GLY A 154 16.55 -9.03 -19.10
N VAL A 155 16.47 -8.30 -20.21
CA VAL A 155 17.05 -6.98 -20.37
C VAL A 155 15.98 -5.90 -20.17
N LYS A 156 16.35 -4.82 -19.49
CA LYS A 156 15.48 -3.65 -19.30
C LYS A 156 15.36 -2.86 -20.60
N ASP A 157 14.18 -2.32 -20.86
CA ASP A 157 13.93 -1.38 -21.95
C ASP A 157 14.31 0.03 -21.44
N ASP A 158 15.36 0.59 -22.01
CA ASP A 158 15.93 1.88 -21.61
C ASP A 158 14.99 3.07 -21.90
N ASN A 159 13.95 2.87 -22.71
CA ASN A 159 12.97 3.90 -23.07
C ASN A 159 11.57 3.58 -22.51
N PHE A 160 11.49 2.88 -21.35
CA PHE A 160 10.22 2.46 -20.79
C PHE A 160 10.07 2.86 -19.32
N VAL A 161 8.98 3.58 -19.02
CA VAL A 161 8.59 4.04 -17.67
C VAL A 161 7.22 3.51 -17.29
N LEU A 162 7.07 3.00 -16.08
CA LEU A 162 5.84 2.39 -15.58
C LEU A 162 5.35 3.05 -14.31
N THR A 163 4.05 3.18 -14.18
CA THR A 163 3.35 3.38 -12.90
C THR A 163 2.20 2.37 -12.73
N VAL A 164 1.92 1.97 -11.50
CA VAL A 164 0.84 1.02 -11.18
C VAL A 164 -0.13 1.66 -10.19
N ALA A 165 -1.34 1.97 -10.67
CA ALA A 165 -2.39 2.55 -9.84
C ALA A 165 -3.76 2.37 -10.48
N GLU A 166 -4.79 2.12 -9.66
CA GLU A 166 -6.19 2.17 -10.09
C GLU A 166 -6.54 3.59 -10.57
N ILE A 167 -7.07 3.70 -11.78
CA ILE A 167 -7.52 4.95 -12.39
C ILE A 167 -8.95 5.23 -11.92
N LYS A 168 -9.07 6.26 -11.10
CA LYS A 168 -10.32 6.88 -10.64
C LYS A 168 -10.05 8.29 -10.14
N TRP A 169 -11.04 9.19 -10.19
CA TRP A 169 -10.89 10.60 -9.82
C TRP A 169 -10.14 10.81 -8.51
N GLY A 170 -10.50 10.08 -7.45
CA GLY A 170 -9.84 10.18 -6.15
C GLY A 170 -8.36 9.73 -6.14
N ASN A 171 -7.90 9.02 -7.16
CA ASN A 171 -6.53 8.54 -7.29
C ASN A 171 -5.67 9.42 -8.20
N LEU A 172 -6.25 10.22 -9.11
CA LEU A 172 -5.45 10.99 -10.08
C LEU A 172 -4.39 11.83 -9.38
N LYS A 173 -4.82 12.66 -8.45
CA LYS A 173 -3.93 13.52 -7.66
C LYS A 173 -3.22 12.69 -6.56
N ARG A 174 -3.96 11.85 -5.82
CA ARG A 174 -3.39 11.08 -4.72
C ARG A 174 -2.23 10.17 -5.14
N LYS A 175 -2.38 9.45 -6.26
CA LYS A 175 -1.34 8.57 -6.81
C LYS A 175 -0.40 9.25 -7.80
N GLY A 176 -0.66 10.53 -8.12
CA GLY A 176 0.14 11.30 -9.06
C GLY A 176 0.05 10.83 -10.51
N ILE A 177 -1.06 10.16 -10.88
CA ILE A 177 -1.26 9.61 -12.23
C ILE A 177 -1.31 10.74 -13.26
N GLU A 178 -1.99 11.83 -12.93
CA GLU A 178 -2.05 13.03 -13.77
C GLU A 178 -0.66 13.61 -14.04
N ASN A 179 0.16 13.79 -12.98
CA ASN A 179 1.54 14.27 -13.11
C ASN A 179 2.41 13.33 -13.96
N PHE A 180 2.19 12.01 -13.84
CA PHE A 180 2.88 11.00 -14.64
C PHE A 180 2.52 11.12 -16.12
N VAL A 181 1.24 11.26 -16.44
CA VAL A 181 0.76 11.42 -17.83
C VAL A 181 1.25 12.73 -18.43
N ILE A 182 1.21 13.84 -17.69
CA ILE A 182 1.71 15.15 -18.17
C ILE A 182 3.23 15.11 -18.36
N ALA A 183 4.00 14.39 -17.55
CA ALA A 183 5.45 14.28 -17.70
C ALA A 183 5.85 13.64 -19.05
N ALA A 184 5.03 12.74 -19.60
CA ALA A 184 5.31 12.05 -20.87
C ALA A 184 5.51 13.00 -22.05
N LYS A 185 4.83 14.16 -22.10
CA LYS A 185 4.96 15.14 -23.18
C LYS A 185 6.36 15.75 -23.29
N TYR A 186 7.16 15.70 -22.22
CA TYR A 186 8.53 16.21 -22.21
C TYR A 186 9.58 15.15 -22.60
N LEU A 187 9.14 13.90 -22.81
CA LEU A 187 9.99 12.76 -23.21
C LEU A 187 9.30 11.96 -24.33
N PRO A 188 9.12 12.54 -25.53
CA PRO A 188 8.31 11.95 -26.60
C PRO A 188 8.82 10.57 -27.08
N ASP A 189 10.11 10.31 -26.97
CA ASP A 189 10.73 9.04 -27.39
C ASP A 189 10.68 7.96 -26.31
N VAL A 190 10.11 8.26 -25.12
CA VAL A 190 9.99 7.33 -24.00
C VAL A 190 8.55 6.87 -23.87
N THR A 191 8.33 5.56 -23.77
CA THR A 191 7.01 5.00 -23.53
C THR A 191 6.65 5.09 -22.06
N PHE A 192 5.51 5.71 -21.75
CA PHE A 192 4.92 5.78 -20.41
C PHE A 192 3.73 4.82 -20.32
N ALA A 193 3.74 3.87 -19.38
CA ALA A 193 2.65 2.95 -19.18
C ALA A 193 1.98 3.12 -17.82
N VAL A 194 0.65 3.13 -17.83
CA VAL A 194 -0.19 3.11 -16.62
C VAL A 194 -0.90 1.76 -16.54
N ILE A 195 -0.65 1.00 -15.49
CA ILE A 195 -1.31 -0.28 -15.21
C ILE A 195 -2.24 -0.12 -14.02
N GLY A 196 -3.51 -0.48 -14.19
CA GLY A 196 -4.53 -0.47 -13.15
C GLY A 196 -5.94 -0.47 -13.69
N ALA A 197 -6.90 -0.90 -12.87
CA ALA A 197 -8.30 -0.88 -13.27
C ALA A 197 -8.78 0.54 -13.59
N HIS A 198 -9.63 0.67 -14.59
CA HIS A 198 -10.39 1.89 -14.88
C HIS A 198 -11.73 1.77 -14.13
N SER A 199 -11.89 2.49 -13.04
CA SER A 199 -13.04 2.34 -12.12
C SER A 199 -14.11 3.41 -12.29
N ASP A 200 -13.84 4.47 -13.08
CA ASP A 200 -14.77 5.53 -13.46
C ASP A 200 -14.30 6.24 -14.74
N ASN A 201 -15.00 7.30 -15.13
CA ASN A 201 -14.71 8.06 -16.36
C ASN A 201 -13.46 8.96 -16.30
N SER A 202 -12.68 8.92 -15.25
CA SER A 202 -11.42 9.69 -15.16
C SER A 202 -10.37 9.24 -16.18
N ILE A 203 -10.54 8.04 -16.75
CA ILE A 203 -9.70 7.57 -17.86
C ILE A 203 -9.87 8.43 -19.11
N ASP A 204 -11.07 8.93 -19.39
CA ASP A 204 -11.34 9.77 -20.57
C ASP A 204 -10.63 11.13 -20.41
N TYR A 205 -10.65 11.69 -19.21
CA TYR A 205 -9.87 12.88 -18.88
C TYR A 205 -8.36 12.63 -19.07
N LEU A 206 -7.83 11.53 -18.54
CA LEU A 206 -6.41 11.22 -18.71
C LEU A 206 -6.02 11.05 -20.19
N LYS A 207 -6.87 10.41 -21.00
CA LYS A 207 -6.67 10.27 -22.45
C LYS A 207 -6.69 11.63 -23.17
N SER A 208 -7.51 12.58 -22.73
CA SER A 208 -7.59 13.91 -23.36
C SER A 208 -6.35 14.79 -23.12
N ILE A 209 -5.56 14.50 -22.08
CA ILE A 209 -4.31 15.23 -21.77
C ILE A 209 -3.04 14.44 -22.10
N ALA A 210 -3.18 13.16 -22.50
CA ALA A 210 -2.08 12.27 -22.82
C ALA A 210 -1.51 12.56 -24.23
N THR A 211 -0.22 12.32 -24.38
CA THR A 211 0.46 12.24 -25.67
C THR A 211 0.53 10.79 -26.16
N ASP A 212 0.84 10.56 -27.43
CA ASP A 212 0.79 9.23 -28.08
C ASP A 212 1.73 8.19 -27.44
N ASN A 213 2.75 8.63 -26.73
CA ASN A 213 3.67 7.77 -26.00
C ASN A 213 3.15 7.27 -24.66
N VAL A 214 1.90 7.65 -24.25
CA VAL A 214 1.25 7.14 -23.03
C VAL A 214 0.33 5.95 -23.35
N LYS A 215 0.54 4.83 -22.63
CA LYS A 215 -0.27 3.61 -22.76
C LYS A 215 -1.04 3.32 -21.48
N PHE A 216 -2.36 3.18 -21.61
CA PHE A 216 -3.26 2.77 -20.51
C PHE A 216 -3.60 1.29 -20.70
N LEU A 217 -3.05 0.41 -19.86
CA LEU A 217 -3.10 -1.05 -20.03
C LEU A 217 -4.26 -1.72 -19.30
N GLY A 218 -5.03 -0.95 -18.51
CA GLY A 218 -6.11 -1.50 -17.70
C GLY A 218 -5.62 -2.44 -16.59
N ARG A 219 -6.54 -3.24 -16.06
CA ARG A 219 -6.22 -4.25 -15.06
C ARG A 219 -5.61 -5.48 -15.74
N ILE A 220 -4.46 -5.91 -15.28
CA ILE A 220 -3.77 -7.11 -15.77
C ILE A 220 -3.55 -8.12 -14.66
N PRO A 221 -3.42 -9.43 -14.97
CA PRO A 221 -3.03 -10.47 -14.00
C PRO A 221 -1.63 -10.22 -13.41
N ASN A 222 -1.38 -10.75 -12.21
CA ASN A 222 -0.11 -10.57 -11.52
C ASN A 222 1.09 -11.11 -12.31
N GLU A 223 0.92 -12.22 -13.04
CA GLU A 223 1.97 -12.83 -13.87
C GLU A 223 2.38 -11.89 -15.01
N LYS A 224 1.41 -11.22 -15.64
CA LYS A 224 1.67 -10.19 -16.64
C LYS A 224 2.29 -8.92 -16.02
N LEU A 225 1.88 -8.55 -14.80
CA LEU A 225 2.49 -7.42 -14.09
C LEU A 225 3.96 -7.67 -13.79
N LEU A 226 4.33 -8.91 -13.41
CA LEU A 226 5.73 -9.30 -13.26
C LEU A 226 6.53 -9.04 -14.54
N GLN A 227 6.03 -9.48 -15.71
CA GLN A 227 6.69 -9.26 -17.01
C GLN A 227 6.88 -7.77 -17.32
N TRP A 228 5.89 -6.92 -16.97
CA TRP A 228 6.01 -5.47 -17.12
C TRP A 228 7.11 -4.90 -16.19
N TYR A 229 7.14 -5.29 -14.92
CA TYR A 229 8.24 -4.88 -14.03
C TYR A 229 9.62 -5.37 -14.52
N GLN A 230 9.69 -6.59 -15.04
CA GLN A 230 10.95 -7.15 -15.59
C GLN A 230 11.45 -6.34 -16.80
N LYS A 231 10.56 -5.95 -17.70
CA LYS A 231 10.88 -5.13 -18.86
C LYS A 231 11.20 -3.68 -18.50
N THR A 232 10.55 -3.11 -17.50
CA THR A 232 10.59 -1.69 -17.16
C THR A 232 11.95 -1.26 -16.59
N LYS A 233 12.56 -0.20 -17.15
CA LYS A 233 13.76 0.44 -16.60
C LYS A 233 13.44 1.29 -15.38
N VAL A 234 12.47 2.20 -15.50
CA VAL A 234 12.11 3.18 -14.48
C VAL A 234 10.68 2.94 -13.99
N TYR A 235 10.51 2.82 -12.68
CA TYR A 235 9.21 2.85 -12.03
C TYR A 235 8.98 4.21 -11.38
N ALA A 236 7.96 4.94 -11.80
CA ALA A 236 7.64 6.26 -11.26
C ALA A 236 6.39 6.23 -10.38
N GLN A 237 6.51 6.69 -9.12
CA GLN A 237 5.40 6.86 -8.18
C GLN A 237 5.36 8.31 -7.70
N LEU A 238 4.56 9.14 -8.37
CA LEU A 238 4.49 10.58 -8.12
C LEU A 238 3.36 10.95 -7.14
N SER A 239 3.09 10.10 -6.17
CA SER A 239 1.96 10.21 -5.25
C SER A 239 2.04 11.43 -4.34
N PHE A 240 0.88 12.04 -4.04
CA PHE A 240 0.73 13.01 -2.96
C PHE A 240 0.81 12.34 -1.58
N HIS A 241 0.26 11.14 -1.44
CA HIS A 241 0.30 10.37 -0.19
C HIS A 241 0.41 8.87 -0.44
N GLU A 242 1.32 8.22 0.27
CA GLU A 242 1.50 6.76 0.35
C GLU A 242 1.77 6.33 1.79
N GLY A 243 1.03 5.31 2.25
CA GLY A 243 1.28 4.69 3.56
C GLY A 243 2.53 3.82 3.60
N PHE A 244 2.88 3.19 2.46
CA PHE A 244 4.11 2.42 2.28
C PHE A 244 4.62 2.49 0.82
N GLY A 245 3.81 2.07 -0.16
CA GLY A 245 4.21 1.97 -1.56
C GLY A 245 4.60 0.54 -1.94
N VAL A 246 3.67 -0.42 -1.78
CA VAL A 246 3.91 -1.84 -2.11
C VAL A 246 4.37 -2.01 -3.56
N ALA A 247 3.73 -1.34 -4.52
CA ALA A 247 4.09 -1.41 -5.94
C ALA A 247 5.51 -0.89 -6.22
N VAL A 248 5.99 0.11 -5.46
CA VAL A 248 7.38 0.57 -5.51
C VAL A 248 8.33 -0.54 -5.10
N ALA A 249 8.05 -1.20 -3.96
CA ALA A 249 8.90 -2.28 -3.47
C ALA A 249 8.88 -3.51 -4.41
N GLU A 250 7.73 -3.83 -5.02
CA GLU A 250 7.61 -4.88 -6.05
C GLU A 250 8.47 -4.56 -7.29
N ALA A 251 8.37 -3.34 -7.80
CA ALA A 251 9.19 -2.87 -8.93
C ALA A 251 10.68 -2.87 -8.61
N MET A 252 11.07 -2.42 -7.40
CA MET A 252 12.46 -2.46 -6.93
C MET A 252 13.00 -3.90 -6.81
N LEU A 253 12.18 -4.89 -6.42
CA LEU A 253 12.56 -6.30 -6.46
C LEU A 253 12.87 -6.80 -7.88
N CYS A 254 12.20 -6.24 -8.88
CA CYS A 254 12.49 -6.49 -10.28
C CYS A 254 13.61 -5.59 -10.86
N GLU A 255 14.36 -4.88 -10.00
CA GLU A 255 15.46 -3.98 -10.39
C GLU A 255 15.01 -2.76 -11.22
N CYS A 256 13.74 -2.34 -11.12
CA CYS A 256 13.34 -1.04 -11.63
C CYS A 256 13.97 0.07 -10.80
N ILE A 257 14.40 1.13 -11.48
CA ILE A 257 14.96 2.33 -10.84
C ILE A 257 13.79 3.22 -10.39
N PRO A 258 13.63 3.49 -9.08
CA PRO A 258 12.49 4.23 -8.58
C PRO A 258 12.68 5.74 -8.73
N VAL A 259 11.70 6.40 -9.38
CA VAL A 259 11.50 7.85 -9.38
C VAL A 259 10.27 8.16 -8.52
N LEU A 260 10.44 8.83 -7.40
CA LEU A 260 9.45 8.94 -6.35
C LEU A 260 9.19 10.39 -5.96
N SER A 261 7.95 10.72 -5.61
CA SER A 261 7.72 11.99 -4.91
C SER A 261 8.33 11.97 -3.49
N THR A 262 8.62 13.15 -2.96
CA THR A 262 9.12 13.32 -1.57
C THR A 262 8.02 13.19 -0.51
N LYS A 263 6.83 12.65 -0.86
CA LYS A 263 5.64 12.63 0.00
C LYS A 263 5.37 11.25 0.62
N GLY A 264 4.72 11.27 1.79
CA GLY A 264 4.32 10.04 2.49
C GLY A 264 5.52 9.17 2.87
N ALA A 265 5.33 7.86 2.80
CA ALA A 265 6.37 6.87 3.11
C ALA A 265 7.31 6.57 1.92
N LEU A 266 7.15 7.22 0.76
CA LEU A 266 7.99 6.94 -0.42
C LEU A 266 9.49 7.13 -0.18
N PRO A 267 9.95 8.21 0.52
CA PRO A 267 11.37 8.34 0.86
C PRO A 267 11.90 7.21 1.78
N GLU A 268 11.04 6.70 2.65
CA GLU A 268 11.39 5.61 3.54
C GLU A 268 11.58 4.29 2.78
N VAL A 269 10.76 4.03 1.75
CA VAL A 269 10.87 2.82 0.91
C VAL A 269 12.00 2.96 -0.10
N GLY A 270 12.10 4.06 -0.83
CA GLY A 270 13.13 4.29 -1.85
C GLY A 270 14.55 4.38 -1.28
N GLY A 271 14.69 5.02 -0.10
CA GLY A 271 15.99 5.26 0.54
C GLY A 271 16.83 6.33 -0.18
N LYS A 272 18.03 6.57 0.31
CA LYS A 272 18.87 7.68 -0.15
C LYS A 272 19.29 7.64 -1.63
N ASN A 273 19.24 6.46 -2.24
CA ASN A 273 19.72 6.28 -3.63
C ASN A 273 18.59 6.43 -4.67
N ALA A 274 17.32 6.50 -4.25
CA ALA A 274 16.20 6.71 -5.18
C ALA A 274 16.22 8.14 -5.75
N TYR A 275 15.60 8.29 -6.89
CA TYR A 275 15.43 9.57 -7.55
C TYR A 275 14.18 10.26 -7.02
N TYR A 276 14.31 11.50 -6.52
CA TYR A 276 13.20 12.21 -5.89
C TYR A 276 12.78 13.44 -6.66
N VAL A 277 11.44 13.66 -6.65
CA VAL A 277 10.82 14.82 -7.28
C VAL A 277 9.85 15.51 -6.31
N PRO A 278 9.70 16.83 -6.34
CA PRO A 278 8.61 17.51 -5.65
C PRO A 278 7.27 17.03 -6.22
N PHE A 279 6.26 16.91 -5.37
CA PHE A 279 4.92 16.61 -5.86
C PHE A 279 4.36 17.80 -6.66
N GLY A 280 3.73 17.52 -7.82
CA GLY A 280 3.04 18.52 -8.63
C GLY A 280 3.92 19.24 -9.67
N ASP A 281 5.14 18.76 -9.90
CA ASP A 281 6.02 19.27 -10.95
C ASP A 281 6.32 18.19 -12.01
N PRO A 282 5.44 18.03 -13.01
CA PRO A 282 5.61 17.02 -14.05
C PRO A 282 6.80 17.30 -14.99
N LYS A 283 7.18 18.58 -15.19
CA LYS A 283 8.35 18.92 -16.01
C LYS A 283 9.65 18.51 -15.32
N PHE A 284 9.79 18.81 -14.04
CA PHE A 284 10.94 18.36 -13.25
C PHE A 284 10.95 16.82 -13.13
N ALA A 285 9.77 16.20 -12.98
CA ALA A 285 9.67 14.74 -12.97
C ALA A 285 10.22 14.12 -14.26
N ALA A 286 9.92 14.69 -15.43
CA ALA A 286 10.47 14.24 -16.70
C ALA A 286 12.01 14.33 -16.73
N THR A 287 12.61 15.44 -16.28
CA THR A 287 14.08 15.58 -16.19
C THR A 287 14.69 14.50 -15.28
N VAL A 288 14.05 14.20 -14.14
CA VAL A 288 14.55 13.16 -13.22
C VAL A 288 14.36 11.77 -13.79
N ILE A 289 13.26 11.50 -14.48
CA ILE A 289 13.00 10.23 -15.19
C ILE A 289 14.07 10.01 -16.26
N GLU A 290 14.40 11.02 -17.07
CA GLU A 290 15.46 10.93 -18.09
C GLU A 290 16.83 10.57 -17.49
N ARG A 291 17.18 11.16 -16.35
CA ARG A 291 18.39 10.81 -15.61
C ARG A 291 18.36 9.37 -15.09
N ALA A 292 17.21 8.91 -14.60
CA ALA A 292 17.04 7.56 -14.10
C ALA A 292 17.13 6.52 -15.23
N LEU A 293 16.61 6.82 -16.44
CA LEU A 293 16.74 5.95 -17.62
C LEU A 293 18.19 5.72 -18.03
N LYS A 294 19.09 6.69 -17.82
CA LYS A 294 20.52 6.59 -18.10
C LYS A 294 21.31 5.80 -17.04
N SER A 295 20.67 5.42 -15.93
CA SER A 295 21.31 4.70 -14.82
C SER A 295 21.18 3.18 -14.99
N ASN A 296 22.18 2.45 -14.45
CA ASN A 296 22.20 0.98 -14.45
C ASN A 296 22.29 0.39 -13.02
N ASN A 297 21.83 1.11 -12.02
CA ASN A 297 21.97 0.76 -10.62
C ASN A 297 20.75 0.04 -10.01
N GLY A 298 19.92 -0.62 -10.83
CA GLY A 298 18.70 -1.34 -10.37
C GLY A 298 18.95 -2.33 -9.23
N GLY A 299 20.09 -3.02 -9.23
CA GLY A 299 20.45 -4.00 -8.22
C GLY A 299 20.53 -3.47 -6.78
N ILE A 300 20.89 -2.19 -6.58
CA ILE A 300 20.92 -1.60 -5.23
C ILE A 300 19.52 -1.44 -4.63
N PHE A 301 18.52 -1.18 -5.46
CA PHE A 301 17.13 -1.07 -5.01
C PHE A 301 16.55 -2.43 -4.65
N ARG A 302 16.85 -3.47 -5.46
CA ARG A 302 16.53 -4.86 -5.11
C ARG A 302 17.17 -5.25 -3.77
N ALA A 303 18.47 -5.01 -3.60
CA ALA A 303 19.18 -5.31 -2.35
C ALA A 303 18.54 -4.61 -1.13
N ARG A 304 18.11 -3.35 -1.30
CA ARG A 304 17.41 -2.61 -0.25
C ARG A 304 16.11 -3.30 0.17
N VAL A 305 15.27 -3.73 -0.77
CA VAL A 305 14.01 -4.42 -0.45
C VAL A 305 14.29 -5.79 0.17
N MET A 306 15.28 -6.53 -0.36
CA MET A 306 15.72 -7.79 0.18
C MET A 306 16.17 -7.70 1.65
N LEU A 307 16.82 -6.60 2.03
CA LEU A 307 17.27 -6.38 3.40
C LEU A 307 16.13 -5.93 4.34
N ASN A 308 15.23 -5.06 3.89
CA ASN A 308 14.33 -4.34 4.78
C ASN A 308 12.86 -4.75 4.69
N PHE A 309 12.36 -5.18 3.51
CA PHE A 309 10.93 -5.25 3.22
C PHE A 309 10.47 -6.61 2.69
N GLN A 310 11.21 -7.68 2.95
CA GLN A 310 10.77 -9.03 2.57
C GLN A 310 9.56 -9.48 3.38
N LEU A 311 8.65 -10.21 2.72
CA LEU A 311 7.49 -10.82 3.37
C LEU A 311 7.88 -11.70 4.55
N LYS A 312 8.95 -12.49 4.43
CA LYS A 312 9.46 -13.34 5.52
C LYS A 312 9.86 -12.53 6.77
N LYS A 313 10.41 -11.31 6.59
CA LYS A 313 10.78 -10.44 7.70
C LYS A 313 9.53 -9.93 8.42
N ARG A 314 8.54 -9.43 7.66
CA ARG A 314 7.23 -9.04 8.22
C ARG A 314 6.61 -10.16 9.04
N ILE A 315 6.56 -11.38 8.50
CA ILE A 315 5.96 -12.52 9.18
C ILE A 315 6.75 -12.91 10.45
N SER A 316 8.06 -12.85 10.41
CA SER A 316 8.90 -13.06 11.60
C SER A 316 8.59 -12.04 12.71
N GLU A 317 8.40 -10.78 12.36
CA GLU A 317 8.02 -9.72 13.31
C GLU A 317 6.60 -9.94 13.86
N LEU A 318 5.63 -10.26 13.00
CA LEU A 318 4.26 -10.57 13.43
C LEU A 318 4.22 -11.77 14.39
N ARG A 319 4.98 -12.84 14.13
CA ARG A 319 5.05 -14.02 15.02
C ARG A 319 5.61 -13.72 16.41
N ARG A 320 6.41 -12.65 16.56
CA ARG A 320 6.92 -12.22 17.87
C ARG A 320 5.93 -11.34 18.64
N ILE A 321 5.00 -10.74 17.92
CA ILE A 321 4.00 -9.82 18.49
C ILE A 321 2.73 -10.58 18.86
N LEU A 322 2.30 -11.44 17.96
CA LEU A 322 1.14 -12.31 18.08
C LEU A 322 1.50 -13.59 18.85
#